data_a4a4616b404844ab102ceec54614015a
#
_entry.id   a4a4616b404844ab102ceec54614015a
#
_cell.length_a   1.000
_cell.length_b   1.000
_cell.length_c   1.000
_cell.angle_alpha   90.00
_cell.angle_beta   90.00
_cell.angle_gamma   90.00
#
_symmetry.space_group_name_H-M   'P 1'
#
loop_
_entity.id
_entity.type
_entity.pdbx_description
1 polymer ?
#
loop_
_entity_poly.entity_id
_entity_poly.type
_entity_poly.pdbx_seq_one_letter_code
_entity_poly.pdbx_strand_id
1 'polypeptide(L)'
;MSKSLYNYVRDQWKSPSGEVKNLHKSRLVEYRREDATTKIERPTRIDRARALGYKAKQGYVMARTRIRRGGMRKHAITSGRRAKRAGISKITMGKNLQMIAEERTSKKYPNLEILNSYWVAEDGRYK
;
A
#
# COMPACT_ATOMS: atom_id res chain seq x y z
N MET A 1 -29.05 14.21 -9.88
CA MET A 1 -28.13 13.50 -10.79
C MET A 1 -27.85 12.11 -10.27
N SER A 2 -27.98 11.08 -11.09
CA SER A 2 -27.66 9.70 -10.71
C SER A 2 -26.14 9.53 -10.56
N LYS A 3 -25.71 8.87 -9.49
CA LYS A 3 -24.29 8.56 -9.27
C LYS A 3 -23.90 7.33 -10.10
N SER A 4 -22.69 7.32 -10.64
CA SER A 4 -22.14 6.12 -11.28
C SER A 4 -21.78 5.05 -10.24
N LEU A 5 -21.69 3.77 -10.64
CA LEU A 5 -21.22 2.66 -9.78
C LEU A 5 -19.93 3.00 -9.05
N TYR A 6 -18.96 3.58 -9.74
CA TYR A 6 -17.66 3.94 -9.14
C TYR A 6 -17.75 5.01 -8.05
N ASN A 7 -18.72 5.91 -8.15
CA ASN A 7 -18.97 6.90 -7.11
C ASN A 7 -19.52 6.23 -5.84
N TYR A 8 -20.46 5.28 -5.96
CA TYR A 8 -20.95 4.51 -4.82
C TYR A 8 -19.83 3.69 -4.15
N VAL A 9 -18.99 3.02 -4.94
CA VAL A 9 -17.83 2.29 -4.41
C VAL A 9 -16.87 3.25 -3.69
N ARG A 10 -16.59 4.41 -4.25
CA ARG A 10 -15.74 5.43 -3.62
C ARG A 10 -16.33 5.92 -2.29
N ASP A 11 -17.63 6.16 -2.24
CA ASP A 11 -18.32 6.62 -1.04
C ASP A 11 -18.22 5.54 0.07
N GLN A 12 -18.36 4.26 -0.27
CA GLN A 12 -18.15 3.16 0.68
C GLN A 12 -16.71 3.06 1.19
N TRP A 13 -15.71 3.39 0.39
CA TRP A 13 -14.32 3.47 0.85
C TRP A 13 -14.04 4.67 1.75
N LYS A 14 -14.73 5.80 1.54
CA LYS A 14 -14.60 6.99 2.39
C LYS A 14 -15.32 6.85 3.71
N SER A 15 -16.53 6.31 3.69
CA SER A 15 -17.43 6.16 4.84
C SER A 15 -18.05 4.77 4.83
N PRO A 16 -17.28 3.72 5.20
CA PRO A 16 -17.76 2.35 5.13
C PRO A 16 -18.88 2.10 6.12
N SER A 17 -19.93 1.37 5.70
CA SER A 17 -20.98 0.84 6.56
C SER A 17 -20.41 -0.16 7.59
N GLY A 18 -21.19 -0.53 8.61
CA GLY A 18 -20.76 -1.49 9.62
C GLY A 18 -20.31 -2.83 9.03
N GLU A 19 -21.06 -3.37 8.08
CA GLU A 19 -20.76 -4.63 7.38
C GLU A 19 -19.46 -4.52 6.56
N VAL A 20 -19.28 -3.42 5.83
CA VAL A 20 -18.06 -3.18 5.06
C VAL A 20 -16.84 -3.03 5.97
N LYS A 21 -16.99 -2.39 7.15
CA LYS A 21 -15.92 -2.34 8.16
C LYS A 21 -15.51 -3.73 8.66
N ASN A 22 -16.48 -4.59 8.92
CA ASN A 22 -16.23 -5.96 9.36
C ASN A 22 -15.53 -6.77 8.25
N LEU A 23 -15.95 -6.61 7.00
CA LEU A 23 -15.30 -7.23 5.85
C LEU A 23 -13.84 -6.74 5.70
N HIS A 24 -13.57 -5.45 5.89
CA HIS A 24 -12.20 -4.93 5.85
C HIS A 24 -11.34 -5.51 6.98
N LYS A 25 -11.88 -5.67 8.19
CA LYS A 25 -11.17 -6.31 9.32
C LYS A 25 -10.82 -7.77 9.03
N SER A 26 -11.76 -8.57 8.50
CA SER A 26 -11.48 -9.97 8.14
C SER A 26 -10.38 -10.08 7.07
N ARG A 27 -10.44 -9.22 6.06
CA ARG A 27 -9.41 -9.16 5.02
C ARG A 27 -8.01 -8.82 5.54
N LEU A 28 -7.90 -7.99 6.57
CA LEU A 28 -6.60 -7.68 7.18
C LEU A 28 -5.94 -8.94 7.77
N VAL A 29 -6.72 -9.87 8.34
CA VAL A 29 -6.22 -11.14 8.85
C VAL A 29 -5.70 -12.01 7.70
N GLU A 30 -6.42 -12.10 6.60
CA GLU A 30 -6.00 -12.81 5.39
C GLU A 30 -4.72 -12.22 4.81
N TYR A 31 -4.65 -10.90 4.65
CA TYR A 31 -3.48 -10.20 4.11
C TYR A 31 -2.21 -10.41 4.92
N ARG A 32 -2.33 -10.63 6.24
CA ARG A 32 -1.18 -10.97 7.09
C ARG A 32 -0.66 -12.38 6.88
N ARG A 33 -1.51 -13.31 6.46
CA ARG A 33 -1.16 -14.72 6.24
C ARG A 33 -0.58 -14.98 4.86
N GLU A 34 -0.93 -14.15 3.89
CA GLU A 34 -0.44 -14.24 2.53
C GLU A 34 1.04 -13.87 2.41
N ASP A 35 1.64 -14.17 1.26
CA ASP A 35 2.98 -13.70 0.91
C ASP A 35 3.07 -12.16 0.91
N ALA A 36 4.28 -11.65 1.09
CA ALA A 36 4.52 -10.20 1.08
C ALA A 36 4.10 -9.53 -0.24
N THR A 37 4.17 -10.24 -1.34
CA THR A 37 3.66 -9.79 -2.65
C THR A 37 2.90 -10.94 -3.30
N THR A 38 1.60 -10.76 -3.52
CA THR A 38 0.69 -11.78 -4.04
C THR A 38 -0.02 -11.24 -5.29
N LYS A 39 -0.11 -12.07 -6.33
CA LYS A 39 -0.95 -11.77 -7.49
C LYS A 39 -2.41 -11.94 -7.09
N ILE A 40 -3.25 -10.98 -7.49
CA ILE A 40 -4.70 -11.02 -7.24
C ILE A 40 -5.45 -10.99 -8.57
N GLU A 41 -6.58 -11.65 -8.64
CA GLU A 41 -7.39 -11.77 -9.87
C GLU A 41 -8.13 -10.46 -10.19
N ARG A 42 -8.62 -9.78 -9.15
CA ARG A 42 -9.44 -8.58 -9.30
C ARG A 42 -8.92 -7.46 -8.41
N PRO A 43 -9.00 -6.20 -8.85
CA PRO A 43 -8.59 -5.07 -8.04
C PRO A 43 -9.49 -4.95 -6.80
N THR A 44 -8.88 -4.79 -5.63
CA THR A 44 -9.61 -4.62 -4.35
C THR A 44 -10.42 -3.32 -4.36
N ARG A 45 -9.93 -2.28 -5.03
CA ARG A 45 -10.62 -1.01 -5.23
C ARG A 45 -10.74 -0.74 -6.72
N ILE A 46 -11.86 -1.15 -7.30
CA ILE A 46 -12.10 -1.00 -8.75
C ILE A 46 -12.17 0.48 -9.19
N ASP A 47 -12.74 1.34 -8.37
CA ASP A 47 -12.82 2.78 -8.61
C ASP A 47 -11.42 3.40 -8.76
N ARG A 48 -10.53 3.07 -7.84
CA ARG A 48 -9.17 3.62 -7.84
C ARG A 48 -8.31 2.99 -8.93
N ALA A 49 -8.40 1.67 -9.12
CA ALA A 49 -7.66 0.98 -10.16
C ALA A 49 -8.00 1.53 -11.55
N ARG A 50 -9.29 1.69 -11.85
CA ARG A 50 -9.75 2.27 -13.12
C ARG A 50 -9.32 3.71 -13.32
N ALA A 51 -9.37 4.53 -12.28
CA ALA A 51 -8.89 5.91 -12.33
C ALA A 51 -7.39 6.02 -12.62
N LEU A 52 -6.61 4.99 -12.26
CA LEU A 52 -5.16 4.89 -12.51
C LEU A 52 -4.80 4.14 -13.80
N GLY A 53 -5.78 3.82 -14.65
CA GLY A 53 -5.55 3.23 -15.96
C GLY A 53 -5.67 1.71 -16.04
N TYR A 54 -6.10 1.02 -14.99
CA TYR A 54 -6.33 -0.42 -15.04
C TYR A 54 -7.39 -0.80 -16.08
N LYS A 55 -7.12 -1.81 -16.86
CA LYS A 55 -8.04 -2.43 -17.81
C LYS A 55 -8.13 -3.94 -17.53
N ALA A 56 -9.34 -4.47 -17.51
CA ALA A 56 -9.58 -5.91 -17.29
C ALA A 56 -9.39 -6.70 -18.60
N LYS A 57 -8.18 -6.75 -19.08
CA LYS A 57 -7.78 -7.49 -20.29
C LYS A 57 -6.44 -8.19 -20.08
N GLN A 58 -6.08 -9.09 -20.97
CA GLN A 58 -4.76 -9.72 -21.00
C GLN A 58 -3.66 -8.66 -21.08
N GLY A 59 -2.53 -8.93 -20.40
CA GLY A 59 -1.41 -8.01 -20.28
C GLY A 59 -1.47 -7.09 -19.04
N TYR A 60 -2.61 -6.98 -18.36
CA TYR A 60 -2.74 -6.26 -17.09
C TYR A 60 -2.80 -7.23 -15.92
N VAL A 61 -1.94 -7.05 -14.95
CA VAL A 61 -1.85 -7.88 -13.76
C VAL A 61 -2.01 -6.99 -12.53
N MET A 62 -2.74 -7.50 -11.55
CA MET A 62 -2.86 -6.86 -10.24
C MET A 62 -2.06 -7.65 -9.21
N ALA A 63 -1.26 -6.94 -8.43
CA ALA A 63 -0.54 -7.51 -7.29
C ALA A 63 -0.82 -6.70 -6.03
N ARG A 64 -0.90 -7.36 -4.89
CA ARG A 64 -0.98 -6.74 -3.57
C ARG A 64 0.36 -6.93 -2.86
N THR A 65 0.95 -5.85 -2.39
CA THR A 65 2.24 -5.87 -1.69
C THR A 65 2.09 -5.28 -0.30
N ARG A 66 2.60 -5.99 0.68
CA ARG A 66 2.57 -5.62 2.10
C ARG A 66 3.92 -5.05 2.53
N ILE A 67 3.91 -3.88 3.13
CA ILE A 67 5.09 -3.17 3.65
C ILE A 67 4.92 -2.91 5.15
N ARG A 68 5.99 -3.03 5.92
CA ARG A 68 5.97 -2.63 7.33
C ARG A 68 5.76 -1.13 7.46
N ARG A 69 4.93 -0.74 8.41
CA ARG A 69 4.74 0.67 8.79
C ARG A 69 5.93 1.20 9.58
N GLY A 70 5.96 2.51 9.75
CA GLY A 70 6.97 3.21 10.52
C GLY A 70 8.03 3.85 9.63
N GLY A 71 8.90 4.59 10.27
CA GLY A 71 10.02 5.27 9.63
C GLY A 71 11.31 4.46 9.68
N MET A 72 12.41 5.12 9.36
CA MET A 72 13.75 4.56 9.47
C MET A 72 14.14 4.37 10.93
N ARG A 73 14.73 3.22 11.25
CA ARG A 73 15.33 2.99 12.58
C ARG A 73 16.57 3.87 12.72
N LYS A 74 16.54 4.73 13.72
CA LYS A 74 17.65 5.64 14.03
C LYS A 74 18.57 5.02 15.08
N HIS A 75 19.87 5.34 15.02
CA HIS A 75 20.82 4.90 16.03
C HIS A 75 20.57 5.62 17.36
N ALA A 76 20.99 5.01 18.46
CA ALA A 76 20.96 5.66 19.78
C ALA A 76 21.97 6.81 19.83
N ILE A 77 21.58 7.92 20.44
CA ILE A 77 22.50 9.02 20.74
C ILE A 77 23.38 8.58 21.92
N THR A 78 24.67 8.41 21.65
CA THR A 78 25.65 8.10 22.70
C THR A 78 26.49 9.33 23.04
N SER A 79 26.80 9.48 24.33
CA SER A 79 27.48 10.55 25.04
C SER A 79 28.31 11.55 24.23
N GLY A 80 28.04 12.85 24.41
CA GLY A 80 28.94 13.98 24.15
C GLY A 80 29.25 14.31 22.70
N ARG A 81 28.61 13.67 21.72
CA ARG A 81 28.88 13.94 20.30
C ARG A 81 28.06 15.13 19.79
N ARG A 82 28.70 15.98 18.98
CA ARG A 82 28.07 17.14 18.36
C ARG A 82 26.88 16.70 17.50
N ALA A 83 25.73 17.37 17.64
CA ALA A 83 24.49 17.12 16.87
C ALA A 83 24.71 17.09 15.34
N LYS A 84 25.67 17.83 14.81
CA LYS A 84 26.03 17.85 13.39
C LYS A 84 26.44 16.47 12.86
N ARG A 85 27.12 15.65 13.68
CA ARG A 85 27.60 14.30 13.29
C ARG A 85 26.82 13.16 13.93
N ALA A 86 26.15 13.40 15.05
CA ALA A 86 25.43 12.41 15.84
C ALA A 86 23.93 12.71 15.96
N GLY A 87 23.42 13.78 15.33
CA GLY A 87 22.00 14.14 15.32
C GLY A 87 21.16 13.14 14.55
N ILE A 88 19.95 12.90 15.03
CA ILE A 88 19.00 11.94 14.43
C ILE A 88 17.74 12.61 13.88
N SER A 89 17.49 13.88 14.19
CA SER A 89 16.26 14.58 13.81
C SER A 89 16.05 14.72 12.31
N LYS A 90 17.12 14.89 11.55
CA LYS A 90 17.10 15.02 10.08
C LYS A 90 17.24 13.70 9.32
N ILE A 91 17.43 12.57 10.02
CA ILE A 91 17.52 11.27 9.38
C ILE A 91 16.13 10.79 9.04
N THR A 92 15.79 10.79 7.76
CA THR A 92 14.49 10.35 7.22
C THR A 92 14.70 9.38 6.07
N MET A 93 13.67 8.60 5.76
CA MET A 93 13.72 7.69 4.62
C MET A 93 13.76 8.49 3.31
N GLY A 94 14.66 8.11 2.41
CA GLY A 94 14.75 8.69 1.05
C GLY A 94 13.63 8.26 0.11
N LYS A 95 12.90 7.19 0.45
CA LYS A 95 11.79 6.65 -0.33
C LYS A 95 10.56 6.51 0.56
N ASN A 96 9.39 6.84 0.03
CA ASN A 96 8.13 6.58 0.73
C ASN A 96 7.75 5.09 0.65
N LEU A 97 6.81 4.66 1.50
CA LEU A 97 6.39 3.25 1.55
C LEU A 97 5.76 2.77 0.24
N GLN A 98 5.08 3.64 -0.49
CA GLN A 98 4.51 3.33 -1.79
C GLN A 98 5.61 2.96 -2.80
N MET A 99 6.64 3.77 -2.91
CA MET A 99 7.77 3.51 -3.81
C MET A 99 8.52 2.22 -3.44
N ILE A 100 8.67 1.94 -2.15
CA ILE A 100 9.26 0.67 -1.68
C ILE A 100 8.40 -0.53 -2.10
N ALA A 101 7.07 -0.42 -2.01
CA ALA A 101 6.16 -1.47 -2.45
C ALA A 101 6.28 -1.72 -3.97
N GLU A 102 6.31 -0.65 -4.75
CA GLU A 102 6.49 -0.71 -6.21
C GLU A 102 7.81 -1.39 -6.59
N GLU A 103 8.92 -0.98 -5.99
CA GLU A 103 10.24 -1.59 -6.24
C GLU A 103 10.29 -3.08 -5.88
N ARG A 104 9.68 -3.48 -4.76
CA ARG A 104 9.62 -4.90 -4.37
C ARG A 104 8.78 -5.73 -5.31
N THR A 105 7.68 -5.16 -5.78
CA THR A 105 6.80 -5.81 -6.78
C THR A 105 7.52 -5.95 -8.12
N SER A 106 8.22 -4.93 -8.58
CA SER A 106 9.03 -4.97 -9.80
C SER A 106 10.09 -6.07 -9.74
N LYS A 107 10.77 -6.21 -8.61
CA LYS A 107 11.76 -7.30 -8.41
C LYS A 107 11.14 -8.70 -8.46
N LYS A 108 9.90 -8.86 -7.97
CA LYS A 108 9.20 -10.15 -8.03
C LYS A 108 8.70 -10.50 -9.43
N TYR A 109 8.37 -9.50 -10.24
CA TYR A 109 7.84 -9.66 -11.60
C TYR A 109 8.71 -8.90 -12.62
N PRO A 110 9.92 -9.37 -12.92
CA PRO A 110 10.87 -8.64 -13.75
C PRO A 110 10.44 -8.52 -15.23
N ASN A 111 9.48 -9.34 -15.67
CA ASN A 111 8.88 -9.29 -17.01
C ASN A 111 7.71 -8.31 -17.13
N LEU A 112 7.34 -7.64 -16.02
CA LEU A 112 6.22 -6.71 -15.96
C LEU A 112 6.69 -5.32 -15.54
N GLU A 113 6.10 -4.29 -16.11
CA GLU A 113 6.33 -2.91 -15.74
C GLU A 113 5.22 -2.41 -14.81
N ILE A 114 5.57 -1.68 -13.77
CA ILE A 114 4.61 -1.11 -12.83
C ILE A 114 4.08 0.20 -13.40
N LEU A 115 2.80 0.20 -13.73
CA LEU A 115 2.12 1.39 -14.25
C LEU A 115 1.74 2.35 -13.12
N ASN A 116 1.17 1.84 -12.04
CA ASN A 116 0.72 2.65 -10.91
C ASN A 116 0.42 1.81 -9.68
N SER A 117 0.19 2.46 -8.54
CA SER A 117 -0.17 1.82 -7.28
C SER A 117 -1.18 2.65 -6.48
N TYR A 118 -1.90 2.01 -5.57
CA TYR A 118 -2.84 2.68 -4.67
C TYR A 118 -2.92 1.97 -3.31
N TRP A 119 -3.32 2.73 -2.32
CA TRP A 119 -3.53 2.23 -0.97
C TRP A 119 -4.81 1.37 -0.87
N VAL A 120 -4.71 0.25 -0.18
CA VAL A 120 -5.83 -0.68 0.06
C VAL A 120 -6.20 -0.73 1.53
N ALA A 121 -5.24 -0.99 2.40
CA ALA A 121 -5.49 -1.16 3.82
C ALA A 121 -4.23 -0.92 4.65
N GLU A 122 -4.42 -0.70 5.93
CA GLU A 122 -3.33 -0.67 6.90
C GLU A 122 -3.80 -1.18 8.26
N ASP A 123 -2.89 -1.78 8.99
CA ASP A 123 -3.08 -2.15 10.38
C ASP A 123 -1.96 -1.54 11.26
N GLY A 124 -1.86 -1.96 12.52
CA GLY A 124 -0.84 -1.45 13.41
C GLY A 124 0.61 -1.73 12.98
N ARG A 125 0.85 -2.73 12.13
CA ARG A 125 2.18 -3.21 11.73
C ARG A 125 2.48 -3.06 10.25
N TYR A 126 1.48 -3.19 9.39
CA TYR A 126 1.64 -3.24 7.94
C TYR A 126 0.75 -2.23 7.20
N LYS A 127 1.19 -1.91 6.01
CA LYS A 127 0.47 -1.08 5.05
C LYS A 127 0.53 -1.74 3.67
#